data_f8833a42d66fb370536aca837564c122
#
_entry.id   f8833a42d66fb370536aca837564c122
#
_cell.length_a   1.000
_cell.length_b   1.000
_cell.length_c   1.000
_cell.angle_alpha   90.00
_cell.angle_beta   90.00
_cell.angle_gamma   90.00
#
_symmetry.space_group_name_H-M   'P 1'
#
loop_
_entity.id
_entity.type
_entity.pdbx_description
1 polymer ?
#
loop_
_entity_poly.entity_id
_entity_poly.type
_entity_poly.pdbx_seq_one_letter_code
_entity_poly.pdbx_strand_id
1 'polypeptide(L)'
;MAWQFSSNRPIYSQIVDEIELRILNGTYEMGMRLPSVRDLALLAAVNPNTMQRALSELEEMGLVTTQRNTGRTVTTDEAVITRARNAKADLLVGTFMAQMKALGLSRGDVLGLLAKEANKEGEHAIQ
;
A
#
# COMPACT_ATOMS: atom_id res chain seq x y z
N MET A 1 -5.43 -17.55 -1.13
CA MET A 1 -5.71 -16.98 0.18
C MET A 1 -6.49 -15.69 0.03
N ALA A 2 -7.66 -15.59 0.65
CA ALA A 2 -8.46 -14.36 0.57
C ALA A 2 -7.78 -13.23 1.35
N TRP A 3 -7.96 -12.01 0.87
CA TRP A 3 -7.48 -10.84 1.58
C TRP A 3 -8.30 -10.66 2.86
N GLN A 4 -7.66 -10.18 3.91
CA GLN A 4 -8.32 -10.00 5.20
C GLN A 4 -8.68 -8.54 5.41
N PHE A 5 -9.93 -8.31 5.81
CA PHE A 5 -10.45 -6.96 6.05
C PHE A 5 -11.00 -6.84 7.47
N SER A 6 -10.77 -5.67 8.06
CA SER A 6 -11.35 -5.36 9.37
C SER A 6 -12.76 -4.78 9.19
N SER A 7 -13.53 -4.76 10.28
CA SER A 7 -14.89 -4.22 10.26
C SER A 7 -14.97 -2.72 10.57
N ASN A 8 -13.83 -2.06 10.85
CA ASN A 8 -13.81 -0.68 11.32
C ASN A 8 -13.71 0.37 10.20
N ARG A 9 -13.59 -0.06 8.94
CA ARG A 9 -13.51 0.84 7.79
C ARG A 9 -14.27 0.23 6.62
N PRO A 10 -14.75 1.04 5.66
CA PRO A 10 -15.38 0.51 4.45
C PRO A 10 -14.44 -0.45 3.73
N ILE A 11 -14.99 -1.54 3.22
CA ILE A 11 -14.19 -2.57 2.56
C ILE A 11 -13.48 -2.01 1.33
N TYR A 12 -14.15 -1.17 0.52
CA TYR A 12 -13.54 -0.63 -0.69
C TYR A 12 -12.26 0.15 -0.37
N SER A 13 -12.22 0.90 0.73
CA SER A 13 -11.02 1.67 1.07
C SER A 13 -9.88 0.77 1.53
N GLN A 14 -10.18 -0.36 2.16
CA GLN A 14 -9.17 -1.35 2.50
C GLN A 14 -8.63 -2.05 1.26
N ILE A 15 -9.46 -2.27 0.26
CA ILE A 15 -9.03 -2.81 -1.03
C ILE A 15 -8.09 -1.82 -1.73
N VAL A 16 -8.42 -0.52 -1.72
CA VAL A 16 -7.55 0.51 -2.27
C VAL A 16 -6.16 0.43 -1.63
N ASP A 17 -6.11 0.36 -0.30
CA ASP A 17 -4.85 0.28 0.44
C ASP A 17 -4.05 -0.98 0.05
N GLU A 18 -4.72 -2.12 -0.09
CA GLU A 18 -4.06 -3.38 -0.42
C GLU A 18 -3.48 -3.36 -1.83
N ILE A 19 -4.24 -2.89 -2.81
CA ILE A 19 -3.76 -2.81 -4.19
C ILE A 19 -2.66 -1.75 -4.30
N GLU A 20 -2.82 -0.61 -3.64
CA GLU A 20 -1.78 0.42 -3.58
C GLU A 20 -0.48 -0.18 -3.05
N LEU A 21 -0.54 -0.91 -1.94
CA LEU A 21 0.64 -1.54 -1.36
C LEU A 21 1.32 -2.47 -2.37
N ARG A 22 0.55 -3.28 -3.09
CA ARG A 22 1.08 -4.20 -4.09
C ARG A 22 1.74 -3.48 -5.27
N ILE A 23 1.23 -2.30 -5.61
CA ILE A 23 1.85 -1.47 -6.64
C ILE A 23 3.14 -0.84 -6.10
N LEU A 24 3.10 -0.29 -4.88
CA LEU A 24 4.25 0.40 -4.30
C LEU A 24 5.42 -0.54 -4.02
N ASN A 25 5.15 -1.79 -3.65
CA ASN A 25 6.20 -2.76 -3.36
C ASN A 25 6.62 -3.61 -4.57
N GLY A 26 6.05 -3.36 -5.73
CA GLY A 26 6.42 -4.06 -6.97
C GLY A 26 5.76 -5.42 -7.17
N THR A 27 4.86 -5.85 -6.30
CA THR A 27 4.10 -7.09 -6.50
C THR A 27 3.29 -7.01 -7.79
N TYR A 28 2.63 -5.86 -8.00
CA TYR A 28 2.04 -5.50 -9.27
C TYR A 28 2.99 -4.53 -9.96
N GLU A 29 3.75 -5.00 -10.92
CA GLU A 29 4.82 -4.23 -11.55
C GLU A 29 4.29 -3.11 -12.43
N MET A 30 5.12 -2.07 -12.63
CA MET A 30 4.79 -0.97 -13.54
C MET A 30 4.46 -1.50 -14.93
N GLY A 31 3.37 -1.01 -15.51
CA GLY A 31 2.94 -1.41 -16.83
C GLY A 31 2.24 -2.75 -16.89
N MET A 32 2.23 -3.50 -15.79
CA MET A 32 1.56 -4.80 -15.73
C MET A 32 0.05 -4.63 -15.87
N ARG A 33 -0.57 -5.52 -16.63
CA ARG A 33 -2.02 -5.59 -16.70
C ARG A 33 -2.54 -6.24 -15.42
N LEU A 34 -3.48 -5.58 -14.76
CA LEU A 34 -4.11 -6.13 -13.57
C LEU A 34 -5.10 -7.23 -13.96
N PRO A 35 -5.37 -8.19 -13.06
CA PRO A 35 -6.48 -9.10 -13.27
C PRO A 35 -7.78 -8.33 -13.47
N SER A 36 -8.77 -8.95 -14.08
CA SER A 36 -10.07 -8.31 -14.28
C SER A 36 -10.74 -7.98 -12.95
N VAL A 37 -11.72 -7.07 -12.97
CA VAL A 37 -12.54 -6.76 -11.79
C VAL A 37 -13.09 -8.04 -11.17
N ARG A 38 -13.60 -8.92 -12.01
CA ARG A 38 -14.19 -10.19 -11.57
C ARG A 38 -13.16 -11.07 -10.88
N ASP A 39 -11.99 -11.21 -11.47
CA ASP A 39 -10.93 -12.05 -10.90
C ASP A 39 -10.39 -11.44 -9.59
N LEU A 40 -10.19 -10.13 -9.55
CA LEU A 40 -9.76 -9.45 -8.32
C LEU A 40 -10.82 -9.59 -7.22
N ALA A 41 -12.10 -9.47 -7.57
CA ALA A 41 -13.18 -9.65 -6.60
C ALA A 41 -13.18 -11.06 -6.03
N LEU A 42 -12.91 -12.07 -6.86
CA LEU A 42 -12.80 -13.45 -6.40
C LEU A 42 -11.60 -13.63 -5.47
N LEU A 43 -10.44 -13.07 -5.84
CA LEU A 43 -9.24 -13.14 -4.99
C LEU A 43 -9.45 -12.50 -3.63
N ALA A 44 -10.14 -11.37 -3.61
CA ALA A 44 -10.39 -10.63 -2.38
C ALA A 44 -11.62 -11.14 -1.62
N ALA A 45 -12.42 -11.98 -2.24
CA ALA A 45 -13.70 -12.48 -1.71
C ALA A 45 -14.66 -11.33 -1.39
N VAL A 46 -14.82 -10.42 -2.34
CA VAL A 46 -15.72 -9.26 -2.21
C VAL A 46 -16.65 -9.15 -3.42
N ASN A 47 -17.67 -8.31 -3.27
CA ASN A 47 -18.60 -8.01 -4.35
C ASN A 47 -17.87 -7.28 -5.49
N PRO A 48 -18.12 -7.65 -6.76
CA PRO A 48 -17.50 -6.97 -7.90
C PRO A 48 -17.74 -5.45 -7.93
N ASN A 49 -18.90 -4.98 -7.49
CA ASN A 49 -19.17 -3.54 -7.43
C ASN A 49 -18.25 -2.84 -6.43
N THR A 50 -17.96 -3.48 -5.31
CA THR A 50 -17.02 -2.96 -4.31
C THR A 50 -15.60 -2.89 -4.90
N MET A 51 -15.19 -3.93 -5.62
CA MET A 51 -13.91 -3.94 -6.29
C MET A 51 -13.83 -2.86 -7.37
N GLN A 52 -14.90 -2.67 -8.14
CA GLN A 52 -14.98 -1.63 -9.17
C GLN A 52 -14.76 -0.25 -8.56
N ARG A 53 -15.40 0.01 -7.42
CA ARG A 53 -15.25 1.29 -6.73
C ARG A 53 -13.80 1.53 -6.30
N ALA A 54 -13.16 0.49 -5.77
CA ALA A 54 -11.76 0.58 -5.35
C ALA A 54 -10.84 0.88 -6.53
N LEU A 55 -11.05 0.18 -7.65
CA LEU A 55 -10.23 0.39 -8.84
C LEU A 55 -10.42 1.79 -9.44
N SER A 56 -11.66 2.31 -9.39
CA SER A 56 -11.92 3.68 -9.85
C SER A 56 -11.15 4.70 -9.02
N GLU A 57 -11.07 4.49 -7.70
CA GLU A 57 -10.30 5.38 -6.83
C GLU A 57 -8.81 5.31 -7.14
N LEU A 58 -8.29 4.11 -7.40
CA LEU A 58 -6.88 3.95 -7.80
C LEU A 58 -6.58 4.64 -9.13
N GLU A 59 -7.55 4.67 -10.06
CA GLU A 59 -7.42 5.44 -11.29
C GLU A 59 -7.34 6.93 -11.02
N GLU A 60 -8.17 7.44 -10.11
CA GLU A 60 -8.14 8.86 -9.71
C GLU A 60 -6.80 9.23 -9.08
N MET A 61 -6.19 8.30 -8.36
CA MET A 61 -4.87 8.49 -7.76
C MET A 61 -3.74 8.44 -8.80
N GLY A 62 -4.04 8.01 -10.02
CA GLY A 62 -3.05 7.89 -11.08
C GLY A 62 -2.21 6.63 -11.04
N LEU A 63 -2.48 5.72 -10.09
CA LEU A 63 -1.72 4.47 -9.94
C LEU A 63 -2.11 3.41 -10.95
N VAL A 64 -3.33 3.50 -11.46
CA VAL A 64 -3.88 2.56 -12.43
C VAL A 64 -4.46 3.36 -13.59
N THR A 65 -4.26 2.87 -14.81
CA THR A 65 -4.83 3.48 -16.00
C THR A 65 -5.70 2.46 -16.72
N THR A 66 -6.84 2.93 -17.25
CA THR A 66 -7.72 2.08 -18.05
C THR A 66 -7.37 2.28 -19.52
N GLN A 67 -7.10 1.19 -20.20
CA GLN A 67 -6.82 1.21 -21.62
C GLN A 67 -7.96 0.58 -22.40
N ARG A 68 -8.34 1.19 -23.51
CA ARG A 68 -9.36 0.66 -24.38
C ARG A 68 -8.95 -0.73 -24.85
N ASN A 69 -9.80 -1.72 -24.66
CA ASN A 69 -9.62 -3.11 -25.11
C ASN A 69 -8.60 -3.93 -24.32
N THR A 70 -7.81 -3.32 -23.41
CA THR A 70 -6.78 -4.08 -22.68
C THR A 70 -7.02 -4.12 -21.17
N GLY A 71 -8.07 -3.43 -20.68
CA GLY A 71 -8.37 -3.39 -19.26
C GLY A 71 -7.48 -2.38 -18.50
N ARG A 72 -7.28 -2.64 -17.22
CA ARG A 72 -6.53 -1.75 -16.34
C ARG A 72 -5.08 -2.20 -16.24
N THR A 73 -4.17 -1.23 -16.30
CA THR A 73 -2.73 -1.48 -16.14
C THR A 73 -2.17 -0.59 -15.05
N VAL A 74 -1.12 -1.07 -14.38
CA VAL A 74 -0.37 -0.28 -13.41
C VAL A 74 0.34 0.84 -14.17
N THR A 75 0.36 2.05 -13.59
CA THR A 75 1.02 3.19 -14.20
C THR A 75 2.47 2.87 -14.56
N THR A 76 2.95 3.47 -15.64
CA THR A 76 4.37 3.43 -16.02
C THR A 76 5.10 4.68 -15.56
N ASP A 77 4.41 5.62 -14.92
CA ASP A 77 5.01 6.86 -14.43
C ASP A 77 5.61 6.64 -13.05
N GLU A 78 6.92 6.45 -13.05
CA GLU A 78 7.67 6.22 -11.82
C GLU A 78 7.49 7.35 -10.79
N ALA A 79 7.33 8.59 -11.26
CA ALA A 79 7.13 9.73 -10.37
C ALA A 79 5.84 9.61 -9.55
N VAL A 80 4.77 9.09 -10.17
CA VAL A 80 3.50 8.86 -9.48
C VAL A 80 3.69 7.84 -8.35
N ILE A 81 4.38 6.74 -8.64
CA ILE A 81 4.64 5.69 -7.64
C ILE A 81 5.52 6.22 -6.51
N THR A 82 6.57 6.95 -6.84
CA THR A 82 7.48 7.53 -5.84
C THR A 82 6.74 8.50 -4.92
N ARG A 83 5.92 9.40 -5.46
CA ARG A 83 5.14 10.33 -4.65
C ARG A 83 4.16 9.60 -3.74
N ALA A 84 3.48 8.59 -4.25
CA ALA A 84 2.54 7.79 -3.45
C ALA A 84 3.26 7.04 -2.33
N ARG A 85 4.42 6.46 -2.63
CA ARG A 85 5.23 5.77 -1.62
C ARG A 85 5.70 6.72 -0.53
N ASN A 86 6.20 7.89 -0.92
CA ASN A 86 6.68 8.89 0.03
C ASN A 86 5.56 9.41 0.92
N ALA A 87 4.37 9.66 0.34
CA ALA A 87 3.22 10.12 1.11
C ALA A 87 2.79 9.05 2.14
N LYS A 88 2.79 7.79 1.75
CA LYS A 88 2.45 6.68 2.64
C LYS A 88 3.48 6.55 3.76
N ALA A 89 4.77 6.64 3.41
CA ALA A 89 5.85 6.57 4.39
C ALA A 89 5.76 7.71 5.40
N ASP A 90 5.51 8.93 4.95
CA ASP A 90 5.35 10.09 5.83
C ASP A 90 4.18 9.90 6.79
N LEU A 91 3.07 9.37 6.30
CA LEU A 91 1.90 9.09 7.12
C LEU A 91 2.22 8.05 8.20
N LEU A 92 2.90 6.97 7.84
CA LEU A 92 3.29 5.91 8.78
C LEU A 92 4.26 6.43 9.82
N VAL A 93 5.24 7.24 9.42
CA VAL A 93 6.19 7.86 10.36
C VAL A 93 5.45 8.77 11.33
N GLY A 94 4.52 9.58 10.82
CA GLY A 94 3.72 10.47 11.69
C GLY A 94 2.93 9.70 12.73
N THR A 95 2.27 8.62 12.33
CA THR A 95 1.50 7.76 13.24
C THR A 95 2.42 7.12 14.28
N PHE A 96 3.54 6.57 13.84
CA PHE A 96 4.54 5.97 14.70
C PHE A 96 5.06 6.98 15.73
N MET A 97 5.44 8.18 15.29
CA MET A 97 5.94 9.22 16.18
C MET A 97 4.89 9.66 17.20
N ALA A 98 3.63 9.75 16.80
CA ALA A 98 2.54 10.11 17.72
C ALA A 98 2.39 9.04 18.81
N GLN A 99 2.48 7.77 18.46
CA GLN A 99 2.41 6.67 19.42
C GLN A 99 3.60 6.68 20.38
N MET A 100 4.80 6.97 19.88
CA MET A 100 6.00 7.08 20.71
C MET A 100 5.90 8.25 21.69
N LYS A 101 5.40 9.39 21.21
CA LYS A 101 5.18 10.56 22.05
C LYS A 101 4.18 10.25 23.17
N ALA A 102 3.13 9.50 22.86
CA ALA A 102 2.13 9.10 23.86
C ALA A 102 2.73 8.23 24.96
N LEU A 103 3.80 7.52 24.67
CA LEU A 103 4.57 6.74 25.66
C LEU A 103 5.52 7.60 26.47
N GLY A 104 5.65 8.90 26.16
CA GLY A 104 6.57 9.80 26.85
C GLY A 104 7.98 9.83 26.28
N LEU A 105 8.16 9.27 25.08
CA LEU A 105 9.48 9.20 24.44
C LEU A 105 9.76 10.45 23.61
N SER A 106 11.01 10.94 23.70
CA SER A 106 11.49 12.06 22.88
C SER A 106 11.95 11.56 21.51
N ARG A 107 12.20 12.50 20.59
CA ARG A 107 12.80 12.17 19.28
C ARG A 107 14.14 11.45 19.45
N GLY A 108 14.97 11.92 20.40
CA GLY A 108 16.26 11.29 20.67
C GLY A 108 16.10 9.85 21.12
N ASP A 109 15.11 9.59 21.99
CA ASP A 109 14.81 8.23 22.44
C ASP A 109 14.43 7.34 21.26
N VAL A 110 13.59 7.84 20.36
CA VAL A 110 13.15 7.09 19.20
C VAL A 110 14.32 6.78 18.26
N LEU A 111 15.19 7.77 18.02
CA LEU A 111 16.38 7.55 17.18
C LEU A 111 17.27 6.45 17.76
N GLY A 112 17.42 6.43 19.08
CA GLY A 112 18.19 5.37 19.74
C GLY A 112 17.58 3.99 19.54
N LEU A 113 16.25 3.91 19.64
CA LEU A 113 15.54 2.64 19.40
C LEU A 113 15.69 2.18 17.95
N LEU A 114 15.60 3.10 17.01
CA LEU A 114 15.76 2.78 15.59
C LEU A 114 17.18 2.31 15.28
N ALA A 115 18.18 2.94 15.87
CA ALA A 115 19.58 2.53 15.72
C ALA A 115 19.79 1.11 16.24
N LYS A 116 19.17 0.78 17.37
CA LYS A 116 19.24 -0.57 17.95
C LYS A 116 18.60 -1.60 17.02
N GLU A 117 17.47 -1.27 16.41
CA GLU A 117 16.79 -2.16 15.48
C GLU A 117 17.61 -2.36 14.20
N ALA A 118 18.24 -1.32 13.69
CA ALA A 118 19.11 -1.41 12.52
C ALA A 118 20.30 -2.34 12.78
N ASN A 119 20.87 -2.30 13.99
CA ASN A 119 21.97 -3.20 14.37
C ASN A 119 21.51 -4.66 14.39
N LYS A 120 20.28 -4.93 14.84
CA LYS A 120 19.73 -6.29 14.82
C LYS A 120 19.59 -6.82 13.39
N GLU A 121 19.11 -5.99 12.47
CA GLU A 121 19.00 -6.37 11.06
C GLU A 121 20.36 -6.62 10.45
N GLY A 122 21.35 -5.77 10.77
CA GLY A 122 22.71 -5.95 10.32
C GLY A 122 23.32 -7.28 10.78
N GLU A 123 23.07 -7.67 12.01
CA GLU A 123 23.52 -8.96 12.54
C GLU A 123 22.87 -10.12 11.79
N HIS A 124 21.57 -10.03 11.49
CA HIS A 124 20.88 -11.06 10.73
C HIS A 124 21.37 -11.14 9.29
N ALA A 125 21.69 -10.01 8.68
CA ALA A 125 22.16 -9.96 7.31
C ALA A 125 23.56 -10.61 7.14
N ILE A 126 24.36 -10.61 8.18
CA ILE A 126 25.72 -11.18 8.16
C ILE A 126 25.66 -12.71 8.34
N GLN A 127 24.61 -13.22 8.92
CA GLN A 127 24.43 -14.66 9.11
C GLN A 127 23.84 -15.33 7.88
#